data_1360d40a850360d5d10b9cd0ef2e2a33
#
_entry.id   1360d40a850360d5d10b9cd0ef2e2a33
#
_cell.length_a   1.000
_cell.length_b   1.000
_cell.length_c   1.000
_cell.angle_alpha   90.00
_cell.angle_beta   90.00
_cell.angle_gamma   90.00
#
_symmetry.space_group_name_H-M   'P 1'
#
loop_
_entity.id
_entity.type
_entity.pdbx_description
1 polymer ?
#
loop_
_entity_poly.entity_id
_entity_poly.type
_entity_poly.pdbx_seq_one_letter_code
_entity_poly.pdbx_strand_id
1 'polypeptide(L)'
;MEVRDPKTIKNAWLTAMTSESYCTPKNIRQTFRCMHRSPFSALFASPKMAINTTIICLLWGMIGLAYPLFNSYISIYINQVDPVGTSLPEQYRQLVEIAACGIPGSFFAAAMAELPYMGRKGCMALFTVLTGIFLFLFTTAGNASAVLGWNCAVSLTQNAMYAVLYAITYEVFPAPQRGTGDGLSMSVQRIFGVVATVVAKFGPENFKPPVYVSGSLYLVASVLMLLLPYEPRGKSAL
;
A
#
# COMPACT_ATOMS: atom_id res chain seq x y z
N MET A 1 -20.62 -29.29 -29.17
CA MET A 1 -19.93 -27.98 -29.20
C MET A 1 -20.92 -27.01 -29.84
N GLU A 2 -21.76 -26.36 -29.02
CA GLU A 2 -22.88 -25.55 -29.46
C GLU A 2 -22.36 -24.15 -29.77
N VAL A 3 -22.30 -23.80 -31.06
CA VAL A 3 -21.91 -22.47 -31.54
C VAL A 3 -23.02 -21.49 -31.13
N ARG A 4 -22.84 -20.78 -30.03
CA ARG A 4 -23.77 -19.71 -29.61
C ARG A 4 -23.74 -18.58 -30.64
N ASP A 5 -24.90 -18.34 -31.24
CA ASP A 5 -25.15 -17.32 -32.24
C ASP A 5 -24.65 -15.94 -31.75
N PRO A 6 -23.80 -15.24 -32.53
CA PRO A 6 -23.25 -13.90 -32.17
C PRO A 6 -24.32 -12.86 -31.83
N LYS A 7 -25.54 -13.01 -32.40
CA LYS A 7 -26.68 -12.14 -32.08
C LYS A 7 -27.21 -12.33 -30.66
N THR A 8 -27.20 -13.58 -30.17
CA THR A 8 -27.64 -13.91 -28.81
C THR A 8 -26.67 -13.33 -27.77
N ILE A 9 -25.37 -13.37 -28.05
CA ILE A 9 -24.33 -12.78 -27.18
C ILE A 9 -24.49 -11.26 -27.15
N LYS A 10 -24.63 -10.60 -28.31
CA LYS A 10 -24.81 -9.15 -28.41
C LYS A 10 -26.05 -8.65 -27.67
N ASN A 11 -27.17 -9.39 -27.79
CA ASN A 11 -28.41 -9.06 -27.09
C ASN A 11 -28.29 -9.26 -25.58
N ALA A 12 -27.56 -10.29 -25.11
CA ALA A 12 -27.30 -10.52 -23.70
C ALA A 12 -26.42 -9.39 -23.10
N TRP A 13 -25.40 -8.92 -23.82
CA TRP A 13 -24.60 -7.78 -23.42
C TRP A 13 -25.38 -6.46 -23.39
N LEU A 14 -26.23 -6.22 -24.40
CA LEU A 14 -27.10 -5.04 -24.43
C LEU A 14 -28.13 -5.06 -23.30
N THR A 15 -28.72 -6.23 -22.99
CA THR A 15 -29.66 -6.38 -21.88
C THR A 15 -28.94 -6.19 -20.52
N ALA A 16 -27.73 -6.70 -20.37
CA ALA A 16 -26.93 -6.48 -19.17
C ALA A 16 -26.56 -4.99 -19.01
N MET A 17 -26.11 -4.33 -20.07
CA MET A 17 -25.81 -2.89 -20.04
C MET A 17 -27.05 -2.02 -19.79
N THR A 18 -28.22 -2.37 -20.34
CA THR A 18 -29.46 -1.62 -20.09
C THR A 18 -30.04 -1.88 -18.71
N SER A 19 -29.82 -3.05 -18.11
CA SER A 19 -30.25 -3.33 -16.73
C SER A 19 -29.40 -2.64 -15.66
N GLU A 20 -28.11 -2.37 -15.95
CA GLU A 20 -27.21 -1.66 -15.04
C GLU A 20 -27.27 -0.13 -15.13
N SER A 21 -27.80 0.42 -16.24
CA SER A 21 -27.68 1.88 -16.50
C SER A 21 -28.85 2.74 -16.05
N TYR A 22 -29.87 2.19 -15.46
CA TYR A 22 -30.97 3.02 -14.95
C TYR A 22 -30.80 3.32 -13.47
N CYS A 23 -30.19 4.47 -13.15
CA CYS A 23 -30.36 5.16 -11.87
C CYS A 23 -31.85 5.54 -11.69
N THR A 24 -32.71 4.54 -11.52
CA THR A 24 -34.10 4.78 -11.17
C THR A 24 -34.15 5.27 -9.72
N PRO A 25 -34.94 6.30 -9.37
CA PRO A 25 -35.06 6.81 -8.00
C PRO A 25 -35.37 5.73 -6.96
N LYS A 26 -36.00 4.64 -7.37
CA LYS A 26 -36.25 3.45 -6.54
C LYS A 26 -34.98 2.68 -6.20
N ASN A 27 -34.05 2.54 -7.16
CA ASN A 27 -32.76 1.87 -6.93
C ASN A 27 -31.84 2.73 -6.06
N ILE A 28 -31.84 4.05 -6.25
CA ILE A 28 -31.10 4.98 -5.39
C ILE A 28 -31.60 4.86 -3.95
N ARG A 29 -32.92 4.83 -3.74
CA ARG A 29 -33.51 4.70 -2.40
C ARG A 29 -33.28 3.32 -1.76
N GLN A 30 -33.20 2.25 -2.55
CA GLN A 30 -32.79 0.93 -2.08
C GLN A 30 -31.29 0.89 -1.76
N THR A 31 -30.44 1.48 -2.58
CA THR A 31 -29.00 1.61 -2.31
C THR A 31 -28.75 2.40 -1.03
N PHE A 32 -29.47 3.51 -0.81
CA PHE A 32 -29.41 4.25 0.46
C PHE A 32 -29.98 3.47 1.65
N ARG A 33 -31.01 2.62 1.47
CA ARG A 33 -31.50 1.72 2.52
C ARG A 33 -30.51 0.59 2.86
N CYS A 34 -29.77 0.08 1.87
CA CYS A 34 -28.68 -0.87 2.11
C CYS A 34 -27.48 -0.21 2.79
N MET A 35 -27.21 1.08 2.52
CA MET A 35 -26.22 1.87 3.26
C MET A 35 -26.61 2.14 4.73
N HIS A 36 -27.88 2.04 5.09
CA HIS A 36 -28.34 2.24 6.47
C HIS A 36 -28.06 1.06 7.41
N ARG A 37 -27.77 -0.13 6.91
CA ARG A 37 -27.13 -1.19 7.70
C ARG A 37 -25.64 -0.90 7.67
N SER A 38 -25.11 -0.42 8.78
CA SER A 38 -23.73 0.07 8.94
C SER A 38 -22.75 -0.73 8.04
N PRO A 39 -22.20 -0.13 6.98
CA PRO A 39 -21.34 -0.84 6.04
C PRO A 39 -20.09 -1.41 6.73
N PHE A 40 -19.73 -0.84 7.88
CA PHE A 40 -18.68 -1.33 8.75
C PHE A 40 -19.00 -2.67 9.40
N SER A 41 -20.26 -2.92 9.82
CA SER A 41 -20.62 -4.20 10.44
C SER A 41 -20.51 -5.37 9.46
N ALA A 42 -20.64 -5.12 8.18
CA ALA A 42 -20.48 -6.12 7.14
C ALA A 42 -19.00 -6.58 6.98
N LEU A 43 -18.03 -5.73 7.27
CA LEU A 43 -16.59 -6.07 7.26
C LEU A 43 -16.22 -7.03 8.41
N PHE A 44 -17.02 -7.09 9.45
CA PHE A 44 -16.82 -7.94 10.62
C PHE A 44 -17.91 -9.03 10.76
N ALA A 45 -18.74 -9.24 9.74
CA ALA A 45 -19.86 -10.18 9.79
C ALA A 45 -19.43 -11.65 9.88
N SER A 46 -18.22 -11.99 9.40
CA SER A 46 -17.65 -13.33 9.45
C SER A 46 -16.29 -13.29 10.17
N PRO A 47 -15.96 -14.29 11.02
CA PRO A 47 -14.66 -14.31 11.71
C PRO A 47 -13.47 -14.28 10.73
N LYS A 48 -13.59 -14.90 9.56
CA LYS A 48 -12.56 -14.84 8.52
C LYS A 48 -12.40 -13.44 7.93
N MET A 49 -13.50 -12.75 7.66
CA MET A 49 -13.46 -11.36 7.17
C MET A 49 -12.93 -10.40 8.24
N ALA A 50 -13.33 -10.58 9.49
CA ALA A 50 -12.86 -9.76 10.60
C ALA A 50 -11.33 -9.86 10.76
N ILE A 51 -10.78 -11.08 10.70
CA ILE A 51 -9.32 -11.32 10.77
C ILE A 51 -8.62 -10.63 9.59
N ASN A 52 -9.11 -10.83 8.36
CA ASN A 52 -8.52 -10.22 7.17
C ASN A 52 -8.56 -8.68 7.25
N THR A 53 -9.70 -8.10 7.62
CA THR A 53 -9.86 -6.65 7.79
C THR A 53 -8.90 -6.10 8.82
N THR A 54 -8.79 -6.78 9.98
CA THR A 54 -7.88 -6.36 11.06
C THR A 54 -6.43 -6.42 10.62
N ILE A 55 -5.99 -7.51 9.96
CA ILE A 55 -4.61 -7.64 9.46
C ILE A 55 -4.30 -6.55 8.43
N ILE A 56 -5.21 -6.30 7.47
CA ILE A 56 -5.02 -5.25 6.46
C ILE A 56 -4.95 -3.87 7.11
N CYS A 57 -5.85 -3.54 8.05
CA CYS A 57 -5.80 -2.27 8.78
C CYS A 57 -4.49 -2.12 9.58
N LEU A 58 -4.01 -3.19 10.22
CA LEU A 58 -2.72 -3.17 10.92
C LEU A 58 -1.56 -2.94 9.96
N LEU A 59 -1.53 -3.61 8.81
CA LEU A 59 -0.52 -3.41 7.78
C LEU A 59 -0.48 -1.96 7.29
N TRP A 60 -1.64 -1.39 6.93
CA TRP A 60 -1.74 0.00 6.52
C TRP A 60 -1.34 0.98 7.62
N GLY A 61 -1.69 0.68 8.88
CA GLY A 61 -1.28 1.46 10.05
C GLY A 61 0.24 1.44 10.26
N MET A 62 0.87 0.26 10.24
CA MET A 62 2.33 0.12 10.41
C MET A 62 3.11 0.82 9.31
N ILE A 63 2.70 0.64 8.05
CA ILE A 63 3.32 1.31 6.90
C ILE A 63 3.06 2.82 6.96
N GLY A 64 1.83 3.22 7.35
CA GLY A 64 1.45 4.61 7.56
C GLY A 64 2.23 5.31 8.67
N LEU A 65 2.73 4.58 9.66
CA LEU A 65 3.63 5.08 10.69
C LEU A 65 5.09 5.13 10.19
N ALA A 66 5.56 4.04 9.61
CA ALA A 66 6.96 3.87 9.21
C ALA A 66 7.40 4.87 8.12
N TYR A 67 6.57 5.08 7.10
CA TYR A 67 6.90 5.91 5.95
C TYR A 67 7.08 7.40 6.30
N PRO A 68 6.11 8.10 6.92
CA PRO A 68 6.29 9.50 7.27
C PRO A 68 7.36 9.71 8.34
N LEU A 69 7.54 8.73 9.25
CA LEU A 69 8.60 8.80 10.25
C LEU A 69 9.98 8.85 9.58
N PHE A 70 10.25 7.94 8.65
CA PHE A 70 11.49 7.94 7.87
C PHE A 70 11.67 9.24 7.07
N ASN A 71 10.64 9.65 6.30
CA ASN A 71 10.73 10.85 5.45
C ASN A 71 10.97 12.14 6.25
N SER A 72 10.43 12.24 7.46
CA SER A 72 10.65 13.41 8.31
C SER A 72 12.11 13.56 8.76
N TYR A 73 12.78 12.42 8.98
CA TYR A 73 14.19 12.44 9.44
C TYR A 73 15.21 12.46 8.31
N ILE A 74 14.84 12.12 7.09
CA ILE A 74 15.77 12.14 5.94
C ILE A 74 16.29 13.54 5.65
N SER A 75 15.42 14.55 5.74
CA SER A 75 15.81 15.96 5.53
C SER A 75 16.81 16.43 6.61
N ILE A 76 16.64 16.00 7.86
CA ILE A 76 17.56 16.29 8.95
C ILE A 76 18.90 15.61 8.69
N TYR A 77 18.89 14.37 8.23
CA TYR A 77 20.11 13.61 7.94
C TYR A 77 20.93 14.20 6.79
N ILE A 78 20.26 14.59 5.70
CA ILE A 78 20.93 15.22 4.55
C ILE A 78 21.66 16.49 5.00
N ASN A 79 21.03 17.33 5.84
CA ASN A 79 21.63 18.54 6.37
C ASN A 79 22.82 18.28 7.31
N GLN A 80 22.89 17.11 7.97
CA GLN A 80 24.01 16.73 8.83
C GLN A 80 25.20 16.18 8.04
N VAL A 81 24.96 15.47 6.94
CA VAL A 81 26.00 14.87 6.10
C VAL A 81 26.64 15.89 5.16
N ASP A 82 25.89 16.89 4.74
CA ASP A 82 26.37 17.97 3.86
C ASP A 82 26.00 19.36 4.45
N PRO A 83 26.74 19.83 5.48
CA PRO A 83 26.46 21.09 6.15
C PRO A 83 26.76 22.33 5.29
N VAL A 84 27.41 22.19 4.14
CA VAL A 84 27.77 23.32 3.23
C VAL A 84 26.57 23.85 2.45
N GLY A 85 25.38 23.28 2.69
CA GLY A 85 24.14 23.81 2.16
C GLY A 85 23.91 23.42 0.68
N THR A 86 23.35 22.23 0.50
CA THR A 86 22.73 21.89 -0.77
C THR A 86 21.74 23.00 -1.13
N SER A 87 21.96 23.66 -2.26
CA SER A 87 21.05 24.72 -2.73
C SER A 87 19.64 24.16 -2.87
N LEU A 88 18.61 24.98 -2.65
CA LEU A 88 17.21 24.57 -2.82
C LEU A 88 16.95 23.81 -4.14
N PRO A 89 17.50 24.22 -5.31
CA PRO A 89 17.35 23.48 -6.56
C PRO A 89 17.93 22.08 -6.51
N GLU A 90 19.05 21.87 -5.81
CA GLU A 90 19.70 20.55 -5.67
C GLU A 90 18.84 19.60 -4.83
N GLN A 91 18.22 20.09 -3.75
CA GLN A 91 17.29 19.29 -2.93
C GLN A 91 16.09 18.84 -3.76
N TYR A 92 15.51 19.71 -4.56
CA TYR A 92 14.40 19.35 -5.44
C TYR A 92 14.83 18.33 -6.52
N ARG A 93 16.03 18.46 -7.06
CA ARG A 93 16.58 17.50 -8.01
C ARG A 93 16.71 16.12 -7.40
N GLN A 94 17.26 16.00 -6.18
CA GLN A 94 17.38 14.74 -5.46
C GLN A 94 16.01 14.10 -5.18
N LEU A 95 15.00 14.89 -4.81
CA LEU A 95 13.63 14.40 -4.63
C LEU A 95 13.03 13.83 -5.92
N VAL A 96 13.26 14.49 -7.05
CA VAL A 96 12.83 14.01 -8.37
C VAL A 96 13.55 12.72 -8.75
N GLU A 97 14.86 12.63 -8.51
CA GLU A 97 15.65 11.42 -8.78
C GLU A 97 15.14 10.23 -7.95
N ILE A 98 14.87 10.43 -6.65
CA ILE A 98 14.31 9.41 -5.77
C ILE A 98 12.92 8.97 -6.24
N ALA A 99 12.06 9.91 -6.61
CA ALA A 99 10.73 9.61 -7.12
C ALA A 99 10.78 8.83 -8.45
N ALA A 100 11.68 9.23 -9.37
CA ALA A 100 11.88 8.54 -10.64
C ALA A 100 12.39 7.11 -10.46
N CYS A 101 13.29 6.88 -9.49
CA CYS A 101 13.75 5.53 -9.12
C CYS A 101 12.63 4.62 -8.59
N GLY A 102 11.57 5.19 -8.04
CA GLY A 102 10.40 4.43 -7.57
C GLY A 102 9.52 3.87 -8.69
N ILE A 103 9.48 4.52 -9.85
CA ILE A 103 8.59 4.12 -10.96
C ILE A 103 8.86 2.68 -11.42
N PRO A 104 10.08 2.25 -11.74
CA PRO A 104 10.36 0.89 -12.17
C PRO A 104 9.99 -0.15 -11.10
N GLY A 105 10.00 0.22 -9.82
CA GLY A 105 9.59 -0.67 -8.72
C GLY A 105 8.18 -1.22 -8.90
N SER A 106 7.22 -0.40 -9.31
CA SER A 106 5.85 -0.81 -9.55
C SER A 106 5.73 -1.81 -10.71
N PHE A 107 6.51 -1.65 -11.77
CA PHE A 107 6.55 -2.59 -12.89
C PHE A 107 7.19 -3.93 -12.48
N PHE A 108 8.28 -3.91 -11.71
CA PHE A 108 8.86 -5.13 -11.15
C PHE A 108 7.88 -5.87 -10.25
N ALA A 109 7.14 -5.15 -9.42
CA ALA A 109 6.12 -5.73 -8.56
C ALA A 109 5.00 -6.40 -9.36
N ALA A 110 4.50 -5.76 -10.42
CA ALA A 110 3.48 -6.30 -11.29
C ALA A 110 3.96 -7.61 -11.97
N ALA A 111 5.17 -7.60 -12.53
CA ALA A 111 5.76 -8.78 -13.16
C ALA A 111 5.98 -9.93 -12.15
N MET A 112 6.49 -9.62 -10.96
CA MET A 112 6.77 -10.63 -9.93
C MET A 112 5.50 -11.19 -9.27
N ALA A 113 4.44 -10.39 -9.14
CA ALA A 113 3.18 -10.81 -8.54
C ALA A 113 2.47 -11.90 -9.35
N GLU A 114 2.75 -11.97 -10.67
CA GLU A 114 2.18 -12.99 -11.56
C GLU A 114 3.01 -14.29 -11.61
N LEU A 115 4.23 -14.29 -11.07
CA LEU A 115 5.06 -15.48 -11.06
C LEU A 115 4.44 -16.61 -10.25
N PRO A 116 4.43 -17.86 -10.78
CA PRO A 116 3.75 -18.98 -10.15
C PRO A 116 4.32 -19.39 -8.80
N TYR A 117 5.57 -19.12 -8.54
CA TYR A 117 6.28 -19.57 -7.33
C TYR A 117 6.16 -18.64 -6.13
N MET A 118 6.02 -17.31 -6.35
CA MET A 118 6.02 -16.34 -5.25
C MET A 118 4.62 -15.92 -4.81
N GLY A 119 3.67 -15.82 -5.74
CA GLY A 119 2.35 -15.29 -5.46
C GLY A 119 2.39 -13.83 -5.00
N ARG A 120 1.21 -13.23 -4.79
CA ARG A 120 1.12 -11.82 -4.39
C ARG A 120 1.62 -11.56 -2.96
N LYS A 121 1.35 -12.50 -2.04
CA LYS A 121 1.83 -12.38 -0.64
C LYS A 121 3.36 -12.46 -0.56
N GLY A 122 3.97 -13.42 -1.24
CA GLY A 122 5.42 -13.58 -1.25
C GLY A 122 6.12 -12.37 -1.85
N CYS A 123 5.59 -11.84 -2.95
CA CYS A 123 6.09 -10.62 -3.59
C CYS A 123 6.01 -9.42 -2.63
N MET A 124 4.86 -9.22 -1.98
CA MET A 124 4.65 -8.15 -1.02
C MET A 124 5.60 -8.28 0.18
N ALA A 125 5.72 -9.46 0.78
CA ALA A 125 6.60 -9.69 1.91
C ALA A 125 8.08 -9.49 1.53
N LEU A 126 8.51 -9.95 0.36
CA LEU A 126 9.87 -9.77 -0.14
C LEU A 126 10.23 -8.29 -0.25
N PHE A 127 9.40 -7.49 -0.95
CA PHE A 127 9.69 -6.06 -1.10
C PHE A 127 9.63 -5.31 0.23
N THR A 128 8.79 -5.74 1.16
CA THR A 128 8.72 -5.15 2.51
C THR A 128 9.98 -5.47 3.32
N VAL A 129 10.50 -6.70 3.27
CA VAL A 129 11.77 -7.08 3.89
C VAL A 129 12.92 -6.27 3.28
N LEU A 130 12.99 -6.19 1.95
CA LEU A 130 14.03 -5.43 1.26
C LEU A 130 13.99 -3.94 1.66
N THR A 131 12.79 -3.35 1.76
CA THR A 131 12.64 -1.98 2.24
C THR A 131 13.19 -1.82 3.66
N GLY A 132 12.86 -2.73 4.57
CA GLY A 132 13.39 -2.72 5.94
C GLY A 132 14.93 -2.84 5.97
N ILE A 133 15.50 -3.75 5.20
CA ILE A 133 16.96 -3.94 5.11
C ILE A 133 17.62 -2.69 4.55
N PHE A 134 17.12 -2.10 3.47
CA PHE A 134 17.68 -0.88 2.88
C PHE A 134 17.59 0.32 3.83
N LEU A 135 16.55 0.40 4.68
CA LEU A 135 16.48 1.41 5.73
C LEU A 135 17.59 1.23 6.78
N PHE A 136 17.94 0.00 7.15
CA PHE A 136 19.07 -0.24 8.04
C PHE A 136 20.40 0.11 7.35
N LEU A 137 20.59 -0.26 6.09
CA LEU A 137 21.78 0.07 5.32
C LEU A 137 21.91 1.58 5.08
N PHE A 138 20.79 2.29 4.93
CA PHE A 138 20.79 3.76 4.85
C PHE A 138 21.50 4.42 6.03
N THR A 139 21.37 3.87 7.25
CA THR A 139 22.03 4.44 8.45
C THR A 139 23.56 4.30 8.44
N THR A 140 24.11 3.47 7.55
CA THR A 140 25.56 3.28 7.40
C THR A 140 26.18 4.20 6.34
N ALA A 141 25.34 4.97 5.61
CA ALA A 141 25.81 5.87 4.57
C ALA A 141 26.65 7.00 5.16
N GLY A 142 27.91 7.11 4.75
CA GLY A 142 28.83 8.16 5.20
C GLY A 142 28.98 9.33 4.21
N ASN A 143 28.46 9.19 2.97
CA ASN A 143 28.62 10.17 1.90
C ASN A 143 27.26 10.54 1.29
N ALA A 144 27.11 11.77 0.79
CA ALA A 144 25.87 12.26 0.17
C ALA A 144 25.39 11.38 -1.01
N SER A 145 26.31 10.89 -1.85
CA SER A 145 26.00 10.00 -2.96
C SER A 145 25.49 8.62 -2.49
N ALA A 146 26.03 8.09 -1.38
CA ALA A 146 25.55 6.85 -0.79
C ALA A 146 24.15 7.03 -0.17
N VAL A 147 23.88 8.16 0.46
CA VAL A 147 22.55 8.54 0.97
C VAL A 147 21.52 8.55 -0.16
N LEU A 148 21.83 9.19 -1.27
CA LEU A 148 20.95 9.23 -2.44
C LEU A 148 20.72 7.82 -3.03
N GLY A 149 21.77 7.02 -3.15
CA GLY A 149 21.67 5.65 -3.67
C GLY A 149 20.77 4.75 -2.80
N TRP A 150 20.94 4.79 -1.49
CA TRP A 150 20.07 4.03 -0.58
C TRP A 150 18.63 4.51 -0.59
N ASN A 151 18.41 5.84 -0.72
CA ASN A 151 17.07 6.38 -0.88
C ASN A 151 16.38 5.90 -2.15
N CYS A 152 17.10 5.86 -3.26
CA CYS A 152 16.58 5.31 -4.52
C CYS A 152 16.20 3.83 -4.37
N ALA A 153 17.03 3.03 -3.69
CA ALA A 153 16.74 1.63 -3.41
C ALA A 153 15.51 1.45 -2.52
N VAL A 154 15.38 2.26 -1.46
CA VAL A 154 14.18 2.29 -0.59
C VAL A 154 12.95 2.69 -1.40
N SER A 155 13.04 3.75 -2.22
CA SER A 155 11.92 4.22 -3.05
C SER A 155 11.44 3.14 -4.03
N LEU A 156 12.37 2.44 -4.69
CA LEU A 156 12.06 1.35 -5.61
C LEU A 156 11.30 0.22 -4.93
N THR A 157 11.84 -0.29 -3.82
CA THR A 157 11.23 -1.44 -3.11
C THR A 157 9.93 -1.06 -2.42
N GLN A 158 9.82 0.17 -1.92
CA GLN A 158 8.64 0.68 -1.27
C GLN A 158 7.48 0.88 -2.26
N ASN A 159 7.73 1.45 -3.44
CA ASN A 159 6.71 1.56 -4.48
C ASN A 159 6.27 0.19 -4.98
N ALA A 160 7.19 -0.77 -5.11
CA ALA A 160 6.86 -2.15 -5.42
C ALA A 160 5.94 -2.78 -4.36
N MET A 161 6.25 -2.62 -3.09
CA MET A 161 5.43 -3.10 -1.97
C MET A 161 4.04 -2.46 -1.98
N TYR A 162 3.95 -1.13 -2.16
CA TYR A 162 2.67 -0.42 -2.21
C TYR A 162 1.79 -0.90 -3.37
N ALA A 163 2.35 -1.11 -4.56
CA ALA A 163 1.60 -1.60 -5.72
C ALA A 163 0.90 -2.93 -5.42
N VAL A 164 1.60 -3.87 -4.80
CA VAL A 164 1.02 -5.18 -4.43
C VAL A 164 0.05 -5.06 -3.26
N LEU A 165 0.34 -4.20 -2.27
CA LEU A 165 -0.54 -4.00 -1.10
C LEU A 165 -1.90 -3.43 -1.52
N TYR A 166 -1.92 -2.43 -2.41
CA TYR A 166 -3.17 -1.91 -2.98
C TYR A 166 -3.95 -3.01 -3.70
N ALA A 167 -3.28 -3.78 -4.56
CA ALA A 167 -3.92 -4.87 -5.30
C ALA A 167 -4.56 -5.90 -4.36
N ILE A 168 -3.84 -6.35 -3.33
CA ILE A 168 -4.35 -7.30 -2.34
C ILE A 168 -5.51 -6.71 -1.54
N THR A 169 -5.42 -5.44 -1.14
CA THR A 169 -6.50 -4.76 -0.39
C THR A 169 -7.81 -4.78 -1.17
N TYR A 170 -7.77 -4.48 -2.46
CA TYR A 170 -8.97 -4.54 -3.31
C TYR A 170 -9.51 -5.95 -3.53
N GLU A 171 -8.68 -6.97 -3.51
CA GLU A 171 -9.09 -8.36 -3.76
C GLU A 171 -9.61 -9.07 -2.52
N VAL A 172 -9.14 -8.71 -1.35
CA VAL A 172 -9.57 -9.30 -0.09
C VAL A 172 -11.01 -8.93 0.27
N PHE A 173 -11.44 -7.72 -0.12
CA PHE A 173 -12.80 -7.28 0.17
C PHE A 173 -13.79 -7.68 -0.92
N PRO A 174 -14.96 -8.27 -0.56
CA PRO A 174 -16.05 -8.55 -1.50
C PRO A 174 -16.51 -7.28 -2.21
N ALA A 175 -16.97 -7.41 -3.46
CA ALA A 175 -17.35 -6.27 -4.29
C ALA A 175 -18.24 -5.22 -3.60
N PRO A 176 -19.30 -5.60 -2.81
CA PRO A 176 -20.17 -4.63 -2.15
C PRO A 176 -19.49 -3.84 -1.02
N GLN A 177 -18.47 -4.41 -0.36
CA GLN A 177 -17.77 -3.79 0.78
C GLN A 177 -16.39 -3.27 0.43
N ARG A 178 -15.94 -3.43 -0.81
CA ARG A 178 -14.59 -3.06 -1.26
C ARG A 178 -14.27 -1.60 -0.99
N GLY A 179 -15.17 -0.68 -1.35
CA GLY A 179 -14.97 0.75 -1.12
C GLY A 179 -14.91 1.12 0.37
N THR A 180 -15.72 0.46 1.21
CA THR A 180 -15.71 0.71 2.67
C THR A 180 -14.45 0.13 3.32
N GLY A 181 -14.02 -1.07 2.91
CA GLY A 181 -12.81 -1.72 3.42
C GLY A 181 -11.55 -0.96 3.05
N ASP A 182 -11.46 -0.50 1.80
CA ASP A 182 -10.35 0.33 1.33
C ASP A 182 -10.33 1.69 2.05
N GLY A 183 -11.47 2.37 2.12
CA GLY A 183 -11.60 3.65 2.84
C GLY A 183 -11.23 3.54 4.32
N LEU A 184 -11.59 2.44 5.01
CA LEU A 184 -11.19 2.18 6.39
C LEU A 184 -9.66 2.02 6.50
N SER A 185 -9.06 1.23 5.63
CA SER A 185 -7.62 0.97 5.61
C SER A 185 -6.82 2.25 5.37
N MET A 186 -7.25 3.06 4.39
CA MET A 186 -6.67 4.37 4.11
C MET A 186 -6.82 5.35 5.28
N SER A 187 -7.96 5.34 5.97
CA SER A 187 -8.18 6.19 7.14
C SER A 187 -7.22 5.84 8.27
N VAL A 188 -7.03 4.54 8.54
CA VAL A 188 -6.04 4.06 9.51
C VAL A 188 -4.64 4.53 9.14
N GLN A 189 -4.24 4.35 7.87
CA GLN A 189 -2.93 4.82 7.38
C GLN A 189 -2.74 6.33 7.65
N ARG A 190 -3.74 7.16 7.35
CA ARG A 190 -3.65 8.61 7.55
C ARG A 190 -3.53 9.00 9.02
N ILE A 191 -4.29 8.35 9.91
CA ILE A 191 -4.22 8.58 11.36
C ILE A 191 -2.81 8.27 11.86
N PHE A 192 -2.27 7.10 11.53
CA PHE A 192 -0.91 6.72 11.92
C PHE A 192 0.17 7.61 11.27
N GLY A 193 -0.08 8.12 10.06
CA GLY A 193 0.79 9.09 9.41
C GLY A 193 0.86 10.42 10.16
N VAL A 194 -0.26 10.93 10.66
CA VAL A 194 -0.28 12.12 11.53
C VAL A 194 0.47 11.85 12.83
N VAL A 195 0.25 10.70 13.47
CA VAL A 195 0.99 10.30 14.68
C VAL A 195 2.49 10.26 14.41
N ALA A 196 2.92 9.69 13.29
CA ALA A 196 4.34 9.65 12.90
C ALA A 196 4.95 11.05 12.77
N THR A 197 4.24 11.97 12.14
CA THR A 197 4.71 13.35 11.95
C THR A 197 4.80 14.10 13.29
N VAL A 198 3.83 13.89 14.19
CA VAL A 198 3.86 14.47 15.54
C VAL A 198 5.05 13.91 16.34
N VAL A 199 5.23 12.58 16.31
CA VAL A 199 6.37 11.92 16.99
C VAL A 199 7.71 12.43 16.42
N ALA A 200 7.80 12.61 15.09
CA ALA A 200 9.00 13.15 14.46
C ALA A 200 9.31 14.59 14.93
N LYS A 201 8.28 15.42 15.11
CA LYS A 201 8.45 16.81 15.55
C LYS A 201 8.93 16.95 16.99
N PHE A 202 8.48 16.08 17.89
CA PHE A 202 8.81 16.10 19.32
C PHE A 202 9.87 15.04 19.69
N GLY A 203 10.34 14.26 18.73
CA GLY A 203 11.32 13.21 18.92
C GLY A 203 12.76 13.75 19.07
N PRO A 204 13.72 12.85 19.34
CA PRO A 204 15.12 13.21 19.50
C PRO A 204 15.69 13.78 18.19
N GLU A 205 16.61 14.75 18.32
CA GLU A 205 17.32 15.33 17.16
C GLU A 205 18.21 14.31 16.41
N ASN A 206 18.52 13.20 17.03
CA ASN A 206 19.25 12.10 16.41
C ASN A 206 18.33 11.34 15.44
N PHE A 207 18.75 11.24 14.16
CA PHE A 207 17.99 10.55 13.10
C PHE A 207 18.02 9.01 13.21
N LYS A 208 19.05 8.43 13.83
CA LYS A 208 19.27 6.98 13.87
C LYS A 208 18.11 6.19 14.53
N PRO A 209 17.64 6.54 15.74
CA PRO A 209 16.58 5.78 16.39
C PRO A 209 15.27 5.72 15.60
N PRO A 210 14.75 6.83 15.02
CA PRO A 210 13.50 6.77 14.22
C PRO A 210 13.64 5.93 12.94
N VAL A 211 14.81 5.95 12.30
CA VAL A 211 15.05 5.11 11.11
C VAL A 211 15.07 3.63 11.48
N TYR A 212 15.69 3.28 12.61
CA TYR A 212 15.67 1.89 13.13
C TYR A 212 14.24 1.45 13.49
N VAL A 213 13.44 2.32 14.10
CA VAL A 213 12.02 2.03 14.38
C VAL A 213 11.26 1.81 13.08
N SER A 214 11.43 2.66 12.07
CA SER A 214 10.80 2.50 10.77
C SER A 214 11.21 1.18 10.09
N GLY A 215 12.50 0.85 10.07
CA GLY A 215 13.01 -0.41 9.52
C GLY A 215 12.45 -1.63 10.24
N SER A 216 12.39 -1.61 11.58
CA SER A 216 11.81 -2.71 12.37
C SER A 216 10.32 -2.88 12.12
N LEU A 217 9.56 -1.77 11.96
CA LEU A 217 8.14 -1.82 11.60
C LEU A 217 7.92 -2.50 10.24
N TYR A 218 8.77 -2.22 9.23
CA TYR A 218 8.70 -2.92 7.94
C TYR A 218 9.00 -4.40 8.08
N LEU A 219 9.97 -4.81 8.89
CA LEU A 219 10.26 -6.24 9.12
C LEU A 219 9.09 -6.95 9.83
N VAL A 220 8.49 -6.33 10.83
CA VAL A 220 7.30 -6.88 11.50
C VAL A 220 6.11 -6.93 10.53
N ALA A 221 5.90 -5.89 9.71
CA ALA A 221 4.86 -5.88 8.69
C ALA A 221 5.05 -7.02 7.68
N SER A 222 6.28 -7.35 7.28
CA SER A 222 6.54 -8.45 6.36
C SER A 222 6.10 -9.81 6.92
N VAL A 223 6.35 -10.06 8.21
CA VAL A 223 5.87 -11.26 8.90
C VAL A 223 4.33 -11.29 8.94
N LEU A 224 3.72 -10.15 9.25
CA LEU A 224 2.26 -10.03 9.29
C LEU A 224 1.62 -10.27 7.91
N MET A 225 2.29 -9.85 6.83
CA MET A 225 1.86 -10.11 5.46
C MET A 225 1.80 -11.61 5.12
N LEU A 226 2.76 -12.39 5.61
CA LEU A 226 2.76 -13.85 5.43
C LEU A 226 1.64 -14.54 6.21
N LEU A 227 1.22 -13.97 7.33
CA LEU A 227 0.11 -14.47 8.16
C LEU A 227 -1.27 -14.22 7.58
N LEU A 228 -1.40 -13.45 6.49
CA LEU A 228 -2.68 -13.18 5.85
C LEU A 228 -3.34 -14.50 5.41
N PRO A 229 -4.54 -14.89 5.91
CA PRO A 229 -5.12 -16.22 5.63
C PRO A 229 -5.67 -16.33 4.20
N TYR A 230 -5.87 -15.21 3.51
CA TYR A 230 -6.42 -15.17 2.16
C TYR A 230 -5.34 -15.03 1.09
N GLU A 231 -5.29 -15.98 0.15
CA GLU A 231 -4.47 -15.90 -1.05
C GLU A 231 -5.37 -15.75 -2.26
N PRO A 232 -5.41 -14.57 -2.91
CA PRO A 232 -6.38 -14.26 -3.97
C PRO A 232 -6.11 -14.94 -5.29
N ARG A 233 -5.10 -15.81 -5.38
CA ARG A 233 -4.65 -16.40 -6.63
C ARG A 233 -5.71 -17.30 -7.27
N GLY A 234 -6.24 -16.88 -8.43
CA GLY A 234 -7.15 -17.70 -9.26
C GLY A 234 -8.55 -17.93 -8.68
N LYS A 235 -8.93 -17.28 -7.59
CA LYS A 235 -10.28 -17.27 -7.07
C LYS A 235 -10.95 -15.95 -7.45
N SER A 236 -12.10 -16.04 -8.14
CA SER A 236 -12.98 -14.89 -8.29
C SER A 236 -13.23 -14.28 -6.92
N ALA A 237 -13.16 -12.94 -6.81
CA ALA A 237 -13.53 -12.24 -5.59
C ALA A 237 -14.87 -12.80 -5.07
N LEU A 238 -14.88 -13.22 -3.81
CA LEU A 238 -16.05 -13.77 -3.12
C LEU A 238 -17.22 -12.81 -3.13
#